data_83b215ad6b19403afb87fbd6b38f89f0
#
_entry.id   83b215ad6b19403afb87fbd6b38f89f0
#
_cell.length_a   1.000
_cell.length_b   1.000
_cell.length_c   1.000
_cell.angle_alpha   90.00
_cell.angle_beta   90.00
_cell.angle_gamma   90.00
#
_symmetry.space_group_name_H-M   'P 1'
#
loop_
_entity.id
_entity.type
_entity.pdbx_description
1 polymer ?
#
loop_
_entity_poly.entity_id
_entity_poly.type
_entity_poly.pdbx_seq_one_letter_code
_entity_poly.pdbx_strand_id
1 'polypeptide(L)'
;MADDDIIRETHPTGGRYVLRQNGAEAELTFSRVSSRQIIADHTGVPDAMRGTGAGRQLVERLVADARSEGFTVIALCPFVRSQAQRHPEWKDVFV
;
A
#
# COMPACT_ATOMS: atom_id res chain seq x y z
N MET A 1 6.74 -14.47 7.90
CA MET A 1 5.58 -13.57 7.94
C MET A 1 5.65 -12.60 6.78
N ALA A 2 4.50 -12.33 6.20
CA ALA A 2 4.44 -11.48 5.01
C ALA A 2 5.00 -10.07 5.24
N ASP A 3 4.70 -9.48 6.42
CA ASP A 3 5.15 -8.12 6.72
C ASP A 3 6.66 -7.98 6.79
N ASP A 4 7.36 -9.05 7.15
CA ASP A 4 8.82 -9.01 7.24
C ASP A 4 9.47 -8.89 5.86
N ASP A 5 8.74 -9.25 4.81
CA ASP A 5 9.23 -9.19 3.45
C ASP A 5 8.91 -7.87 2.75
N ILE A 6 8.15 -6.99 3.41
CA ILE A 6 7.76 -5.72 2.82
C ILE A 6 8.73 -4.63 3.28
N ILE A 7 9.30 -3.93 2.30
CA ILE A 7 10.21 -2.82 2.55
C ILE A 7 9.50 -1.53 2.21
N ARG A 8 9.63 -0.53 3.07
CA ARG A 8 9.09 0.81 2.83
C ARG A 8 10.24 1.74 2.50
N GLU A 9 10.18 2.35 1.33
CA GLU A 9 11.16 3.34 0.88
C GLU A 9 10.48 4.69 0.81
N THR A 10 11.04 5.69 1.46
CA THR A 10 10.44 7.03 1.50
C THR A 10 11.42 8.09 1.00
N HIS A 11 10.86 9.15 0.42
CA HIS A 11 11.59 10.35 0.03
C HIS A 11 10.67 11.56 0.31
N PRO A 12 11.17 12.80 0.20
CA PRO A 12 10.37 13.96 0.66
C PRO A 12 8.97 14.08 0.05
N THR A 13 8.77 13.63 -1.20
CA THR A 13 7.48 13.79 -1.88
C THR A 13 6.65 12.53 -1.94
N GLY A 14 7.11 11.41 -1.37
CA GLY A 14 6.35 10.17 -1.41
C GLY A 14 7.20 8.95 -1.09
N GLY A 15 6.89 7.83 -1.74
CA GLY A 15 7.62 6.60 -1.53
C GLY A 15 6.92 5.40 -2.14
N ARG A 16 7.35 4.23 -1.68
CA ARG A 16 6.71 2.98 -2.09
C ARG A 16 6.90 1.89 -1.06
N TYR A 17 5.99 0.93 -1.09
CA TYR A 17 6.11 -0.35 -0.40
C TYR A 17 6.48 -1.39 -1.44
N VAL A 18 7.40 -2.26 -1.10
CA VAL A 18 7.92 -3.29 -2.01
C VAL A 18 7.86 -4.65 -1.34
N LEU A 19 7.27 -5.62 -2.02
CA LEU A 19 7.25 -7.02 -1.57
C LEU A 19 8.01 -7.85 -2.58
N ARG A 20 9.08 -8.52 -2.14
CA ARG A 20 9.89 -9.36 -3.00
C ARG A 20 9.68 -10.82 -2.66
N GLN A 21 9.42 -11.63 -3.69
CA GLN A 21 9.24 -13.07 -3.54
C GLN A 21 9.82 -13.77 -4.76
N ASN A 22 10.72 -14.73 -4.52
CA ASN A 22 11.27 -15.58 -5.59
C ASN A 22 11.80 -14.79 -6.79
N GLY A 23 12.49 -13.67 -6.52
CA GLY A 23 13.07 -12.86 -7.58
C GLY A 23 12.10 -11.90 -8.25
N ALA A 24 10.83 -11.92 -7.88
CA ALA A 24 9.82 -10.98 -8.40
C ALA A 24 9.54 -9.89 -7.37
N GLU A 25 9.06 -8.75 -7.85
CA GLU A 25 8.84 -7.59 -6.98
C GLU A 25 7.49 -6.96 -7.27
N ALA A 26 6.65 -6.87 -6.25
CA ALA A 26 5.40 -6.12 -6.30
C ALA A 26 5.59 -4.80 -5.55
N GLU A 27 4.88 -3.75 -5.97
CA GLU A 27 5.03 -2.45 -5.33
C GLU A 27 3.70 -1.71 -5.23
N LEU A 28 3.63 -0.83 -4.24
CA LEU A 28 2.55 0.15 -4.09
C LEU A 28 3.22 1.49 -3.88
N THR A 29 3.00 2.42 -4.81
CA THR A 29 3.62 3.75 -4.74
C THR A 29 2.65 4.77 -4.15
N PHE A 30 3.20 5.77 -3.49
CA PHE A 30 2.39 6.82 -2.89
C PHE A 30 3.07 8.17 -2.97
N SER A 31 2.25 9.23 -2.97
CA SER A 31 2.69 10.61 -2.95
C SER A 31 2.27 11.25 -1.62
N ARG A 32 3.10 12.12 -1.08
CA ARG A 32 2.80 12.80 0.18
C ARG A 32 2.07 14.11 -0.09
N VAL A 33 0.90 14.25 0.53
CA VAL A 33 0.14 15.50 0.48
C VAL A 33 0.57 16.40 1.64
N SER A 34 0.67 15.80 2.84
CA SER A 34 1.06 16.49 4.06
C SER A 34 1.64 15.46 5.03
N SER A 35 2.00 15.89 6.23
CA SER A 35 2.45 14.95 7.26
C SER A 35 1.35 13.98 7.69
N ARG A 36 0.08 14.29 7.35
CA ARG A 36 -1.08 13.51 7.80
C ARG A 36 -1.90 12.89 6.68
N GLN A 37 -1.44 13.01 5.43
CA GLN A 37 -2.20 12.48 4.31
C GLN A 37 -1.29 12.10 3.15
N ILE A 38 -1.56 10.94 2.56
CA ILE A 38 -0.88 10.49 1.35
C ILE A 38 -1.92 10.10 0.30
N ILE A 39 -1.44 9.98 -0.95
CA ILE A 39 -2.23 9.46 -2.06
C ILE A 39 -1.61 8.13 -2.46
N ALA A 40 -2.39 7.07 -2.50
CA ALA A 40 -1.95 5.79 -3.05
C ALA A 40 -2.09 5.88 -4.56
N ASP A 41 -0.95 5.96 -5.26
CA ASP A 41 -0.90 6.28 -6.69
C ASP A 41 -1.09 5.06 -7.60
N HIS A 42 -0.35 3.98 -7.31
CA HIS A 42 -0.26 2.85 -8.23
C HIS A 42 0.15 1.58 -7.49
N THR A 43 -0.36 0.46 -7.95
CA THR A 43 0.04 -0.87 -7.45
C THR A 43 0.45 -1.70 -8.66
N GLY A 44 1.65 -2.27 -8.60
CA GLY A 44 2.15 -3.16 -9.64
C GLY A 44 2.43 -4.54 -9.07
N VAL A 45 1.79 -5.57 -9.63
CA VAL A 45 2.00 -6.96 -9.24
C VAL A 45 2.36 -7.75 -10.50
N PRO A 46 3.60 -8.27 -10.59
CA PRO A 46 3.98 -9.03 -11.78
C PRO A 46 3.23 -10.35 -11.86
N ASP A 47 3.15 -10.91 -13.07
CA ASP A 47 2.41 -12.16 -13.31
C ASP A 47 2.87 -13.28 -12.39
N ALA A 48 4.18 -13.36 -12.11
CA ALA A 48 4.72 -14.41 -11.25
C ALA A 48 4.16 -14.36 -9.82
N MET A 49 3.62 -13.22 -9.40
CA MET A 49 3.08 -13.04 -8.06
C MET A 49 1.55 -12.96 -8.03
N ARG A 50 0.89 -13.11 -9.18
CA ARG A 50 -0.56 -13.07 -9.23
C ARG A 50 -1.15 -14.27 -8.48
N GLY A 51 -2.25 -14.03 -7.74
CA GLY A 51 -2.89 -15.07 -6.95
C GLY A 51 -2.21 -15.34 -5.62
N THR A 52 -1.13 -14.65 -5.30
CA THR A 52 -0.42 -14.85 -4.02
C THR A 52 -0.93 -13.95 -2.91
N GLY A 53 -1.78 -12.96 -3.25
CA GLY A 53 -2.22 -11.95 -2.28
C GLY A 53 -1.21 -10.82 -2.07
N ALA A 54 -0.21 -10.69 -2.95
CA ALA A 54 0.85 -9.69 -2.80
C ALA A 54 0.29 -8.27 -2.74
N GLY A 55 -0.63 -7.93 -3.64
CA GLY A 55 -1.22 -6.59 -3.66
C GLY A 55 -1.98 -6.29 -2.37
N ARG A 56 -2.76 -7.24 -1.89
CA ARG A 56 -3.49 -7.08 -0.63
C ARG A 56 -2.55 -6.89 0.54
N GLN A 57 -1.45 -7.65 0.58
CA GLN A 57 -0.47 -7.52 1.65
C GLN A 57 0.14 -6.12 1.67
N LEU A 58 0.40 -5.55 0.50
CA LEU A 58 0.92 -4.19 0.41
C LEU A 58 -0.10 -3.17 0.97
N VAL A 59 -1.38 -3.34 0.64
CA VAL A 59 -2.42 -2.45 1.16
C VAL A 59 -2.58 -2.62 2.67
N GLU A 60 -2.52 -3.86 3.17
CA GLU A 60 -2.61 -4.13 4.61
C GLU A 60 -1.47 -3.45 5.37
N ARG A 61 -0.26 -3.47 4.82
CA ARG A 61 0.87 -2.79 5.43
C ARG A 61 0.68 -1.27 5.43
N LEU A 62 0.17 -0.73 4.33
CA LEU A 62 -0.14 0.69 4.25
C LEU A 62 -1.16 1.10 5.31
N VAL A 63 -2.21 0.31 5.49
CA VAL A 63 -3.23 0.57 6.51
C VAL A 63 -2.64 0.53 7.92
N ALA A 64 -1.79 -0.47 8.20
CA ALA A 64 -1.14 -0.58 9.50
C ALA A 64 -0.26 0.64 9.79
N ASP A 65 0.50 1.09 8.81
CA ASP A 65 1.36 2.27 8.96
C ASP A 65 0.52 3.54 9.15
N ALA A 66 -0.58 3.67 8.40
CA ALA A 66 -1.47 4.82 8.53
C ALA A 66 -2.02 4.93 9.95
N ARG A 67 -2.42 3.82 10.53
CA ARG A 67 -2.93 3.81 11.90
C ARG A 67 -1.84 4.10 12.91
N SER A 68 -0.68 3.50 12.72
CA SER A 68 0.44 3.68 13.62
C SER A 68 0.98 5.11 13.59
N GLU A 69 1.01 5.74 12.42
CA GLU A 69 1.63 7.05 12.23
C GLU A 69 0.63 8.20 12.14
N GLY A 70 -0.66 7.90 12.11
CA GLY A 70 -1.70 8.92 12.17
C GLY A 70 -1.94 9.66 10.87
N PHE A 71 -1.83 8.99 9.72
CA PHE A 71 -2.18 9.62 8.45
C PHE A 71 -3.37 8.93 7.79
N THR A 72 -3.98 9.62 6.83
CA THR A 72 -5.06 9.06 6.02
C THR A 72 -4.61 8.90 4.58
N VAL A 73 -5.37 8.12 3.81
CA VAL A 73 -4.99 7.74 2.45
C VAL A 73 -6.11 8.09 1.48
N ILE A 74 -5.75 8.80 0.41
CA ILE A 74 -6.63 8.99 -0.74
C ILE A 74 -6.31 7.86 -1.72
N ALA A 75 -7.29 7.02 -2.01
CA ALA A 75 -7.09 5.88 -2.91
C ALA A 75 -7.31 6.31 -4.36
N LEU A 76 -6.27 6.82 -4.99
CA LEU A 76 -6.31 7.16 -6.42
C LEU A 76 -6.19 5.89 -7.26
N CYS A 77 -5.36 4.96 -6.83
CA CYS A 77 -5.16 3.69 -7.51
C CYS A 77 -6.43 2.83 -7.49
N PRO A 78 -6.93 2.36 -8.64
CA PRO A 78 -8.15 1.53 -8.68
C PRO A 78 -8.06 0.26 -7.83
N PHE A 79 -6.90 -0.38 -7.78
CA PHE A 79 -6.72 -1.58 -6.97
C PHE A 79 -6.89 -1.26 -5.48
N VAL A 80 -6.23 -0.20 -5.01
CA VAL A 80 -6.31 0.21 -3.61
C VAL A 80 -7.75 0.61 -3.27
N ARG A 81 -8.41 1.32 -4.19
CA ARG A 81 -9.81 1.71 -3.99
C ARG A 81 -10.72 0.49 -3.85
N SER A 82 -10.51 -0.51 -4.69
CA SER A 82 -11.27 -1.76 -4.63
C SER A 82 -11.06 -2.48 -3.31
N GLN A 83 -9.83 -2.52 -2.82
CA GLN A 83 -9.52 -3.13 -1.53
C GLN A 83 -10.21 -2.37 -0.39
N ALA A 84 -10.18 -1.04 -0.43
CA ALA A 84 -10.84 -0.23 0.59
C ALA A 84 -12.34 -0.48 0.63
N GLN A 85 -12.97 -0.66 -0.54
CA GLN A 85 -14.40 -0.94 -0.61
C GLN A 85 -14.75 -2.32 -0.05
N ARG A 86 -13.86 -3.28 -0.17
CA ARG A 86 -14.07 -4.64 0.33
C ARG A 86 -13.79 -4.77 1.83
N HIS A 87 -13.15 -3.76 2.42
CA HIS A 87 -12.73 -3.79 3.81
C HIS A 87 -13.29 -2.59 4.56
N PRO A 88 -14.61 -2.61 4.91
CA PRO A 88 -15.21 -1.49 5.64
C PRO A 88 -14.51 -1.17 6.95
N GLU A 89 -13.80 -2.14 7.52
CA GLU A 89 -13.04 -1.93 8.75
C GLU A 89 -11.87 -0.95 8.58
N TRP A 90 -11.53 -0.61 7.32
CA TRP A 90 -10.44 0.35 7.02
C TRP A 90 -10.95 1.76 6.74
N LYS A 91 -12.22 2.04 6.94
CA LYS A 91 -12.77 3.34 6.55
C LYS A 91 -12.22 4.50 7.38
N ASP A 92 -11.59 4.22 8.51
CA ASP A 92 -10.88 5.24 9.28
C ASP A 92 -9.60 5.70 8.60
N VAL A 93 -9.07 4.92 7.67
CA VAL A 93 -7.82 5.20 6.97
C VAL A 93 -8.08 5.87 5.62
N PHE A 94 -9.03 5.36 4.87
CA PHE A 94 -9.32 5.89 3.53
C PHE A 94 -10.33 7.01 3.55
N VAL A 95 -10.02 8.09 2.86
CA VAL A 95 -10.87 9.29 2.81
C VAL A 95 -11.31 9.60 1.39
#